data_3bab9c7f2508844d13273955486fca0c
#
_entry.id   3bab9c7f2508844d13273955486fca0c
#
_cell.length_a   1.000
_cell.length_b   1.000
_cell.length_c   1.000
_cell.angle_alpha   90.00
_cell.angle_beta   90.00
_cell.angle_gamma   90.00
#
_symmetry.space_group_name_H-M   'P 1'
#
loop_
_entity.id
_entity.type
_entity.pdbx_description
1 polymer ?
#
loop_
_entity_poly.entity_id
_entity_poly.type
_entity_poly.pdbx_seq_one_letter_code
_entity_poly.pdbx_strand_id
1 'polypeptide(L)'
;MDNKLVIVRGGGDIASGTIMKLYKCGFSVLVLEIPSPSSIRRNVSFSEAVYEKTQKVEDVTCYLAENVAEAKEFLSQGKLTMLVDPDCSCLKEFEPIALIDAILAKKNLGTTKAMAPITIALGPGFNAGEDVDAVIETMRGHSLGRIIYNGAAIKNTGIPGKIAGYDKERVIHSPAEGVLTNVHHITDLVKKDELIAEIDGPDGITPVYATIDGLLRGLIRDGYRVTKGFKIADIDPRADEYNNCFTISDKARCIAGGVIEALLYLIGN
;
A
#
# COMPACT_ATOMS: atom_id res chain seq x y z
N MET A 1 -16.15 4.03 24.53
CA MET A 1 -15.46 4.71 23.41
C MET A 1 -16.36 4.53 22.21
N ASP A 2 -17.26 5.48 21.99
CA ASP A 2 -18.36 5.28 21.03
C ASP A 2 -17.99 5.54 19.57
N ASN A 3 -16.92 6.25 19.29
CA ASN A 3 -16.39 6.41 17.94
C ASN A 3 -14.95 5.87 17.86
N LYS A 4 -14.74 4.79 17.13
CA LYS A 4 -13.42 4.18 16.88
C LYS A 4 -13.06 4.17 15.40
N LEU A 5 -13.71 5.02 14.59
CA LEU A 5 -13.46 5.06 13.15
C LEU A 5 -12.11 5.68 12.85
N VAL A 6 -11.29 4.94 12.12
CA VAL A 6 -10.03 5.41 11.53
C VAL A 6 -10.16 5.34 10.02
N ILE A 7 -9.85 6.44 9.34
CA ILE A 7 -9.79 6.48 7.88
C ILE A 7 -8.34 6.31 7.44
N VAL A 8 -8.10 5.42 6.48
CA VAL A 8 -6.77 5.16 5.91
C VAL A 8 -6.79 5.49 4.42
N ARG A 9 -5.95 6.40 3.98
CA ARG A 9 -5.74 6.73 2.57
C ARG A 9 -4.74 5.77 1.95
N GLY A 10 -5.17 5.00 0.93
CA GLY A 10 -4.37 3.98 0.26
C GLY A 10 -4.50 2.59 0.89
N GLY A 11 -4.60 1.57 0.03
CA GLY A 11 -4.76 0.15 0.38
C GLY A 11 -3.64 -0.76 -0.15
N GLY A 12 -2.46 -0.21 -0.55
CA GLY A 12 -1.32 -0.97 -1.04
C GLY A 12 -0.70 -1.90 0.02
N ASP A 13 0.34 -2.66 -0.36
CA ASP A 13 0.94 -3.71 0.49
C ASP A 13 1.44 -3.20 1.86
N ILE A 14 2.06 -2.02 1.91
CA ILE A 14 2.50 -1.43 3.18
C ILE A 14 1.31 -0.91 3.99
N ALA A 15 0.37 -0.23 3.34
CA ALA A 15 -0.87 0.24 3.96
C ALA A 15 -1.67 -0.92 4.56
N SER A 16 -1.73 -2.07 3.89
CA SER A 16 -2.45 -3.26 4.33
C SER A 16 -1.98 -3.79 5.68
N GLY A 17 -0.68 -3.65 6.00
CA GLY A 17 -0.18 -3.96 7.34
C GLY A 17 -0.77 -3.07 8.42
N THR A 18 -0.88 -1.77 8.15
CA THR A 18 -1.50 -0.78 9.05
C THR A 18 -3.00 -1.03 9.18
N ILE A 19 -3.71 -1.19 8.06
CA ILE A 19 -5.15 -1.47 8.00
C ILE A 19 -5.50 -2.72 8.82
N MET A 20 -4.79 -3.81 8.57
CA MET A 20 -5.00 -5.08 9.28
C MET A 20 -4.77 -4.92 10.78
N LYS A 21 -3.69 -4.23 11.20
CA LYS A 21 -3.38 -4.06 12.61
C LYS A 21 -4.43 -3.20 13.31
N LEU A 22 -4.87 -2.10 12.71
CA LEU A 22 -5.96 -1.26 13.22
C LEU A 22 -7.23 -2.08 13.41
N TYR A 23 -7.66 -2.81 12.38
CA TYR A 23 -8.86 -3.64 12.40
C TYR A 23 -8.78 -4.72 13.51
N LYS A 24 -7.66 -5.44 13.62
CA LYS A 24 -7.45 -6.45 14.68
C LYS A 24 -7.36 -5.84 16.08
N CYS A 25 -6.98 -4.57 16.21
CA CYS A 25 -7.01 -3.84 17.49
C CYS A 25 -8.41 -3.31 17.84
N GLY A 26 -9.44 -3.60 17.03
CA GLY A 26 -10.84 -3.27 17.30
C GLY A 26 -11.25 -1.86 16.88
N PHE A 27 -10.48 -1.21 16.00
CA PHE A 27 -10.92 0.00 15.32
C PHE A 27 -11.85 -0.34 14.16
N SER A 28 -12.88 0.48 13.92
CA SER A 28 -13.57 0.51 12.63
C SER A 28 -12.66 1.16 11.61
N VAL A 29 -12.50 0.55 10.45
CA VAL A 29 -11.56 1.05 9.44
C VAL A 29 -12.26 1.26 8.11
N LEU A 30 -12.18 2.49 7.59
CA LEU A 30 -12.55 2.85 6.23
C LEU A 30 -11.29 3.14 5.43
N VAL A 31 -11.09 2.43 4.33
CA VAL A 31 -9.97 2.65 3.40
C VAL A 31 -10.46 3.47 2.22
N LEU A 32 -9.75 4.55 1.91
CA LEU A 32 -10.01 5.37 0.72
C LEU A 32 -8.96 5.07 -0.35
N GLU A 33 -9.41 4.73 -1.56
CA GLU A 33 -8.53 4.31 -2.63
C GLU A 33 -8.87 5.03 -3.95
N ILE A 34 -7.96 4.99 -4.90
CA ILE A 34 -8.15 5.49 -6.27
C ILE A 34 -8.91 4.46 -7.12
N PRO A 35 -9.53 4.87 -8.25
CA PRO A 35 -10.28 3.95 -9.13
C PRO A 35 -9.42 2.87 -9.78
N SER A 36 -8.12 3.11 -9.92
CA SER A 36 -7.16 2.20 -10.58
C SER A 36 -5.89 2.05 -9.73
N PRO A 37 -5.94 1.33 -8.61
CA PRO A 37 -4.76 1.11 -7.79
C PRO A 37 -3.70 0.28 -8.51
N SER A 38 -2.42 0.59 -8.23
CA SER A 38 -1.26 0.06 -8.95
C SER A 38 -0.38 -0.85 -8.08
N SER A 39 -0.97 -1.56 -7.16
CA SER A 39 -0.22 -2.47 -6.29
C SER A 39 0.40 -3.61 -7.10
N ILE A 40 1.71 -3.83 -6.93
CA ILE A 40 2.37 -4.98 -7.55
C ILE A 40 2.33 -6.23 -6.67
N ARG A 41 2.35 -6.08 -5.34
CA ARG A 41 2.18 -7.19 -4.38
C ARG A 41 0.70 -7.41 -4.09
N ARG A 42 -0.06 -7.71 -5.14
CA ARG A 42 -1.53 -7.75 -5.13
C ARG A 42 -2.12 -8.69 -4.09
N ASN A 43 -1.55 -9.88 -3.91
CA ASN A 43 -2.03 -10.87 -2.94
C ASN A 43 -2.03 -10.39 -1.48
N VAL A 44 -1.30 -9.31 -1.16
CA VAL A 44 -1.20 -8.73 0.18
C VAL A 44 -1.61 -7.26 0.20
N SER A 45 -2.40 -6.81 -0.78
CA SER A 45 -2.86 -5.44 -0.92
C SER A 45 -4.38 -5.39 -0.90
N PHE A 46 -4.96 -4.73 0.11
CA PHE A 46 -6.42 -4.55 0.17
C PHE A 46 -6.96 -3.72 -0.99
N SER A 47 -6.12 -2.91 -1.66
CA SER A 47 -6.50 -2.15 -2.86
C SER A 47 -7.08 -3.02 -3.99
N GLU A 48 -6.77 -4.31 -4.04
CA GLU A 48 -7.38 -5.23 -5.02
C GLU A 48 -8.90 -5.36 -4.86
N ALA A 49 -9.47 -4.99 -3.70
CA ALA A 49 -10.92 -4.93 -3.52
C ALA A 49 -11.60 -3.97 -4.52
N VAL A 50 -10.90 -2.94 -5.01
CA VAL A 50 -11.42 -2.03 -6.05
C VAL A 50 -11.80 -2.79 -7.32
N TYR A 51 -11.02 -3.81 -7.68
CA TYR A 51 -11.25 -4.62 -8.87
C TYR A 51 -12.15 -5.84 -8.61
N GLU A 52 -11.93 -6.52 -7.47
CA GLU A 52 -12.56 -7.81 -7.15
C GLU A 52 -13.78 -7.69 -6.22
N LYS A 53 -14.18 -6.45 -5.85
CA LYS A 53 -15.24 -6.16 -4.87
C LYS A 53 -14.89 -6.57 -3.43
N THR A 54 -14.08 -7.58 -3.26
CA THR A 54 -13.55 -8.02 -1.97
C THR A 54 -12.07 -8.42 -2.12
N GLN A 55 -11.29 -8.21 -1.07
CA GLN A 55 -9.91 -8.71 -1.01
C GLN A 55 -9.62 -9.29 0.35
N LYS A 56 -9.15 -10.53 0.36
CA LYS A 56 -8.71 -11.20 1.58
C LYS A 56 -7.19 -11.17 1.67
N VAL A 57 -6.66 -10.65 2.77
CA VAL A 57 -5.25 -10.67 3.11
C VAL A 57 -5.10 -11.41 4.44
N GLU A 58 -4.35 -12.50 4.45
CA GLU A 58 -4.27 -13.43 5.59
C GLU A 58 -5.68 -13.88 6.03
N ASP A 59 -6.15 -13.47 7.20
CA ASP A 59 -7.45 -13.82 7.80
C ASP A 59 -8.47 -12.66 7.78
N VAL A 60 -8.12 -11.51 7.18
CA VAL A 60 -8.97 -10.32 7.12
C VAL A 60 -9.49 -10.09 5.71
N THR A 61 -10.79 -9.83 5.57
CA THR A 61 -11.44 -9.50 4.30
C THR A 61 -11.86 -8.04 4.30
N CYS A 62 -11.47 -7.31 3.25
CA CYS A 62 -11.92 -5.96 2.94
C CYS A 62 -13.04 -6.01 1.89
N TYR A 63 -14.06 -5.19 2.06
CA TYR A 63 -15.23 -5.11 1.19
C TYR A 63 -15.28 -3.73 0.53
N LEU A 64 -15.42 -3.68 -0.79
CA LEU A 64 -15.63 -2.44 -1.53
C LEU A 64 -17.09 -2.01 -1.40
N ALA A 65 -17.30 -0.81 -0.89
CA ALA A 65 -18.60 -0.13 -0.92
C ALA A 65 -18.75 0.70 -2.20
N GLU A 66 -19.93 0.70 -2.79
CA GLU A 66 -20.23 1.45 -4.01
C GLU A 66 -20.47 2.94 -3.74
N ASN A 67 -20.87 3.27 -2.52
CA ASN A 67 -21.16 4.65 -2.09
C ASN A 67 -21.04 4.80 -0.55
N VAL A 68 -21.17 6.04 -0.08
CA VAL A 68 -21.09 6.37 1.35
C VAL A 68 -22.13 5.66 2.21
N ALA A 69 -23.35 5.49 1.70
CA ALA A 69 -24.43 4.83 2.47
C ALA A 69 -24.09 3.35 2.71
N GLU A 70 -23.65 2.64 1.69
CA GLU A 70 -23.20 1.26 1.82
C GLU A 70 -21.94 1.13 2.68
N ALA A 71 -21.01 2.09 2.59
CA ALA A 71 -19.84 2.12 3.46
C ALA A 71 -20.24 2.23 4.93
N LYS A 72 -21.22 3.08 5.28
CA LYS A 72 -21.78 3.21 6.63
C LYS A 72 -22.43 1.90 7.10
N GLU A 73 -23.15 1.23 6.22
CA GLU A 73 -23.77 -0.07 6.49
C GLU A 73 -22.70 -1.13 6.80
N PHE A 74 -21.69 -1.28 5.95
CA PHE A 74 -20.61 -2.25 6.16
C PHE A 74 -19.84 -1.98 7.47
N LEU A 75 -19.52 -0.72 7.74
CA LEU A 75 -18.88 -0.34 9.01
C LEU A 75 -19.74 -0.69 10.22
N SER A 76 -21.08 -0.48 10.15
CA SER A 76 -22.00 -0.84 11.24
C SER A 76 -22.05 -2.36 11.48
N GLN A 77 -21.79 -3.17 10.45
CA GLN A 77 -21.67 -4.62 10.52
C GLN A 77 -20.27 -5.07 11.02
N GLY A 78 -19.37 -4.15 11.35
CA GLY A 78 -18.00 -4.45 11.77
C GLY A 78 -17.08 -4.91 10.63
N LYS A 79 -17.45 -4.69 9.37
CA LYS A 79 -16.63 -5.05 8.21
C LYS A 79 -15.52 -4.04 7.98
N LEU A 80 -14.32 -4.53 7.62
CA LEU A 80 -13.28 -3.69 7.02
C LEU A 80 -13.78 -3.22 5.66
N THR A 81 -13.90 -1.90 5.47
CA THR A 81 -14.58 -1.31 4.33
C THR A 81 -13.62 -0.47 3.49
N MET A 82 -13.78 -0.53 2.16
CA MET A 82 -13.08 0.32 1.20
C MET A 82 -14.09 1.15 0.40
N LEU A 83 -13.73 2.38 0.07
CA LEU A 83 -14.48 3.28 -0.80
C LEU A 83 -13.52 3.91 -1.82
N VAL A 84 -13.97 4.02 -3.08
CA VAL A 84 -13.21 4.79 -4.10
C VAL A 84 -13.49 6.27 -3.88
N ASP A 85 -12.56 6.95 -3.24
CA ASP A 85 -12.62 8.39 -2.96
C ASP A 85 -11.20 8.98 -2.80
N PRO A 86 -10.49 9.24 -3.91
CA PRO A 86 -9.10 9.72 -3.87
C PRO A 86 -8.92 11.07 -3.17
N ASP A 87 -9.95 11.90 -3.22
CA ASP A 87 -9.94 13.28 -2.73
C ASP A 87 -10.44 13.42 -1.29
N CYS A 88 -10.80 12.30 -0.64
CA CYS A 88 -11.38 12.29 0.71
C CYS A 88 -12.66 13.12 0.83
N SER A 89 -13.46 13.20 -0.21
CA SER A 89 -14.70 13.98 -0.24
C SER A 89 -15.73 13.49 0.80
N CYS A 90 -15.66 12.21 1.14
CA CYS A 90 -16.54 11.58 2.11
C CYS A 90 -16.25 11.95 3.57
N LEU A 91 -15.13 12.63 3.89
CA LEU A 91 -14.76 12.96 5.27
C LEU A 91 -15.86 13.69 6.03
N LYS A 92 -16.57 14.59 5.35
CA LYS A 92 -17.70 15.34 5.93
C LYS A 92 -18.92 14.47 6.30
N GLU A 93 -18.97 13.25 5.78
CA GLU A 93 -20.04 12.27 6.04
C GLU A 93 -19.68 11.30 7.18
N PHE A 94 -18.41 11.33 7.58
CA PHE A 94 -17.86 10.51 8.66
C PHE A 94 -17.18 11.43 9.70
N GLU A 95 -17.15 10.98 10.92
CA GLU A 95 -16.45 11.68 12.03
C GLU A 95 -15.31 10.77 12.53
N PRO A 96 -14.21 10.60 11.78
CA PRO A 96 -13.13 9.74 12.19
C PRO A 96 -12.38 10.35 13.39
N ILE A 97 -11.91 9.49 14.29
CA ILE A 97 -10.97 9.92 15.34
C ILE A 97 -9.57 10.18 14.77
N ALA A 98 -9.23 9.52 13.66
CA ALA A 98 -7.94 9.68 13.01
C ALA A 98 -8.02 9.46 11.50
N LEU A 99 -7.14 10.15 10.77
CA LEU A 99 -6.83 9.91 9.38
C LEU A 99 -5.36 9.51 9.24
N ILE A 100 -5.12 8.41 8.51
CA ILE A 100 -3.77 7.90 8.26
C ILE A 100 -3.49 7.95 6.77
N ASP A 101 -2.50 8.76 6.36
CA ASP A 101 -2.02 8.74 4.97
C ASP A 101 -1.00 7.61 4.78
N ALA A 102 -1.43 6.57 4.10
CA ALA A 102 -0.65 5.38 3.76
C ALA A 102 -0.46 5.20 2.24
N ILE A 103 -0.63 6.27 1.46
CA ILE A 103 -0.47 6.26 -0.01
C ILE A 103 0.98 5.97 -0.40
N LEU A 104 1.96 6.46 0.39
CA LEU A 104 3.40 6.29 0.14
C LEU A 104 3.87 6.92 -1.19
N ALA A 105 3.23 8.00 -1.61
CA ALA A 105 3.57 8.73 -2.85
C ALA A 105 4.91 9.48 -2.79
N LYS A 106 5.60 9.49 -1.64
CA LYS A 106 6.86 10.21 -1.39
C LYS A 106 6.73 11.74 -1.49
N LYS A 107 5.52 12.21 -1.56
CA LYS A 107 5.09 13.61 -1.51
C LYS A 107 3.69 13.66 -0.91
N ASN A 108 3.36 14.76 -0.25
CA ASN A 108 2.00 14.99 0.22
C ASN A 108 1.05 15.20 -0.96
N LEU A 109 -0.04 14.44 -1.01
CA LEU A 109 -1.11 14.53 -2.00
C LEU A 109 -2.37 15.18 -1.39
N GLY A 110 -2.19 16.18 -0.53
CA GLY A 110 -3.27 17.00 0.02
C GLY A 110 -3.76 16.58 1.41
N THR A 111 -3.06 15.70 2.13
CA THR A 111 -3.37 15.43 3.54
C THR A 111 -2.90 16.57 4.43
N THR A 112 -3.80 17.05 5.29
CA THR A 112 -3.52 18.12 6.26
C THR A 112 -4.04 17.78 7.64
N LYS A 113 -3.49 18.44 8.66
CA LYS A 113 -3.92 18.30 10.07
C LYS A 113 -5.42 18.61 10.30
N ALA A 114 -6.03 19.40 9.44
CA ALA A 114 -7.44 19.79 9.58
C ALA A 114 -8.42 18.68 9.16
N MET A 115 -7.93 17.57 8.57
CA MET A 115 -8.80 16.51 8.03
C MET A 115 -9.38 15.58 9.09
N ALA A 116 -8.74 15.48 10.26
CA ALA A 116 -9.22 14.68 11.39
C ALA A 116 -8.62 15.20 12.72
N PRO A 117 -9.18 14.81 13.88
CA PRO A 117 -8.59 15.14 15.19
C PRO A 117 -7.14 14.67 15.34
N ILE A 118 -6.81 13.52 14.75
CA ILE A 118 -5.45 12.95 14.73
C ILE A 118 -5.10 12.64 13.27
N THR A 119 -3.91 13.07 12.85
CA THR A 119 -3.40 12.81 11.49
C THR A 119 -2.02 12.16 11.56
N ILE A 120 -1.84 11.02 10.87
CA ILE A 120 -0.58 10.28 10.81
C ILE A 120 -0.23 10.00 9.36
N ALA A 121 1.03 10.17 8.95
CA ALA A 121 1.46 9.85 7.60
C ALA A 121 2.62 8.83 7.59
N LEU A 122 2.70 8.02 6.53
CA LEU A 122 3.74 7.00 6.37
C LEU A 122 4.84 7.48 5.41
N GLY A 123 6.06 7.60 5.93
CA GLY A 123 7.27 7.86 5.14
C GLY A 123 7.46 9.30 4.70
N PRO A 124 8.37 9.51 3.74
CA PRO A 124 8.76 10.85 3.31
C PRO A 124 7.66 11.55 2.50
N GLY A 125 7.69 12.87 2.55
CA GLY A 125 6.75 13.75 1.86
C GLY A 125 5.88 14.57 2.81
N PHE A 126 6.00 14.32 4.12
CA PHE A 126 5.28 15.00 5.18
C PHE A 126 6.25 15.57 6.22
N ASN A 127 5.84 16.68 6.83
CA ASN A 127 6.50 17.29 7.97
C ASN A 127 5.57 17.19 9.19
N ALA A 128 5.95 16.37 10.17
CA ALA A 128 5.20 16.24 11.42
C ALA A 128 5.23 17.56 12.20
N GLY A 129 4.09 17.93 12.77
CA GLY A 129 3.88 19.23 13.42
C GLY A 129 3.30 20.29 12.48
N GLU A 130 3.56 20.20 11.17
CA GLU A 130 3.05 21.13 10.15
C GLU A 130 1.93 20.50 9.32
N ASP A 131 2.25 19.44 8.54
CA ASP A 131 1.29 18.76 7.65
C ASP A 131 0.37 17.80 8.39
N VAL A 132 0.95 17.04 9.35
CA VAL A 132 0.29 15.99 10.13
C VAL A 132 0.82 16.00 11.57
N ASP A 133 0.14 15.29 12.50
CA ASP A 133 0.56 15.22 13.90
C ASP A 133 1.76 14.30 14.10
N ALA A 134 1.86 13.21 13.33
CA ALA A 134 2.98 12.30 13.39
C ALA A 134 3.33 11.71 12.02
N VAL A 135 4.60 11.42 11.80
CA VAL A 135 5.11 10.70 10.63
C VAL A 135 5.77 9.40 11.10
N ILE A 136 5.52 8.31 10.41
CA ILE A 136 6.15 7.01 10.70
C ILE A 136 7.27 6.76 9.69
N GLU A 137 8.49 6.52 10.17
CA GLU A 137 9.64 6.20 9.33
C GLU A 137 9.44 4.88 8.56
N THR A 138 9.67 4.92 7.26
CA THR A 138 9.50 3.76 6.36
C THR A 138 10.81 3.27 5.71
N MET A 139 11.92 3.96 5.93
CA MET A 139 13.24 3.50 5.47
C MET A 139 13.66 2.24 6.23
N ARG A 140 14.07 1.18 5.50
CA ARG A 140 14.64 -0.02 6.14
C ARG A 140 15.91 0.34 6.93
N GLY A 141 16.06 -0.27 8.09
CA GLY A 141 17.20 -0.06 8.98
C GLY A 141 16.75 0.13 10.43
N HIS A 142 17.66 0.64 11.26
CA HIS A 142 17.47 0.77 12.70
C HIS A 142 16.23 1.61 13.10
N SER A 143 15.89 2.61 12.29
CA SER A 143 14.80 3.54 12.56
C SER A 143 13.46 3.17 11.91
N LEU A 144 13.35 2.02 11.23
CA LEU A 144 12.09 1.57 10.62
C LEU A 144 10.97 1.53 11.66
N GLY A 145 9.83 2.15 11.34
CA GLY A 145 8.66 2.22 12.22
C GLY A 145 8.76 3.26 13.34
N ARG A 146 9.86 4.03 13.44
CA ARG A 146 10.01 5.10 14.42
C ARG A 146 8.97 6.19 14.20
N ILE A 147 8.39 6.70 15.29
CA ILE A 147 7.46 7.82 15.27
C ILE A 147 8.24 9.14 15.32
N ILE A 148 7.84 10.07 14.47
CA ILE A 148 8.40 11.42 14.35
C ILE A 148 7.26 12.40 14.64
N TYR A 149 7.35 13.17 15.72
CA TYR A 149 6.37 14.20 16.10
C TYR A 149 6.79 15.62 15.66
N ASN A 150 8.03 15.78 15.21
CA ASN A 150 8.55 17.04 14.69
C ASN A 150 9.57 16.78 13.58
N GLY A 151 9.33 17.32 12.39
CA GLY A 151 10.16 17.13 11.21
C GLY A 151 9.70 16.00 10.30
N ALA A 152 10.58 15.52 9.41
CA ALA A 152 10.26 14.61 8.33
C ALA A 152 11.00 13.26 8.45
N ALA A 153 10.43 12.22 7.84
CA ALA A 153 11.11 10.95 7.64
C ALA A 153 12.29 11.08 6.66
N ILE A 154 13.19 10.11 6.69
CA ILE A 154 14.35 10.05 5.80
C ILE A 154 13.91 10.11 4.34
N LYS A 155 14.55 10.96 3.55
CA LYS A 155 14.25 11.11 2.12
C LYS A 155 14.41 9.78 1.38
N ASN A 156 13.48 9.50 0.45
CA ASN A 156 13.55 8.30 -0.38
C ASN A 156 14.84 8.30 -1.23
N THR A 157 15.60 7.23 -1.15
CA THR A 157 16.83 7.04 -1.93
C THR A 157 16.57 6.46 -3.32
N GLY A 158 15.36 5.94 -3.59
CA GLY A 158 15.04 5.21 -4.81
C GLY A 158 15.69 3.82 -4.90
N ILE A 159 16.46 3.41 -3.89
CA ILE A 159 17.17 2.13 -3.87
C ILE A 159 16.37 1.16 -2.99
N PRO A 160 15.90 0.01 -3.53
CA PRO A 160 15.24 -1.03 -2.75
C PRO A 160 16.18 -1.63 -1.70
N GLY A 161 15.61 -2.15 -0.63
CA GLY A 161 16.40 -2.88 0.37
C GLY A 161 17.05 -4.14 -0.23
N LYS A 162 18.32 -4.38 0.14
CA LYS A 162 19.08 -5.54 -0.35
C LYS A 162 18.53 -6.84 0.23
N ILE A 163 18.30 -7.83 -0.63
CA ILE A 163 17.88 -9.21 -0.25
C ILE A 163 18.78 -10.20 -0.99
N ALA A 164 19.44 -11.09 -0.26
CA ALA A 164 20.33 -12.12 -0.81
C ALA A 164 21.31 -11.59 -1.88
N GLY A 165 21.85 -10.39 -1.66
CA GLY A 165 22.84 -9.79 -2.55
C GLY A 165 22.27 -8.86 -3.62
N TYR A 166 20.97 -8.90 -3.91
CA TYR A 166 20.31 -8.09 -4.92
C TYR A 166 19.56 -6.90 -4.31
N ASP A 167 19.55 -5.76 -4.99
CA ASP A 167 18.79 -4.56 -4.62
C ASP A 167 17.94 -4.02 -5.79
N LYS A 168 18.52 -3.28 -6.71
CA LYS A 168 17.81 -2.68 -7.86
C LYS A 168 17.33 -3.72 -8.86
N GLU A 169 18.10 -4.78 -9.04
CA GLU A 169 17.84 -5.86 -9.97
C GLU A 169 16.54 -6.61 -9.65
N ARG A 170 16.10 -6.57 -8.40
CA ARG A 170 14.86 -7.21 -7.97
C ARG A 170 13.62 -6.51 -8.48
N VAL A 171 13.73 -5.23 -8.84
CA VAL A 171 12.59 -4.39 -9.20
C VAL A 171 12.59 -4.16 -10.70
N ILE A 172 11.51 -4.58 -11.34
CA ILE A 172 11.33 -4.41 -12.77
C ILE A 172 10.47 -3.18 -13.04
N HIS A 173 10.98 -2.32 -13.90
CA HIS A 173 10.27 -1.13 -14.36
C HIS A 173 9.87 -1.30 -15.82
N SER A 174 8.73 -0.74 -16.18
CA SER A 174 8.21 -0.79 -17.56
C SER A 174 9.20 -0.17 -18.55
N PRO A 175 9.61 -0.89 -19.59
CA PRO A 175 10.47 -0.35 -20.64
C PRO A 175 9.74 0.61 -21.59
N ALA A 176 8.41 0.54 -21.68
CA ALA A 176 7.57 1.31 -22.57
C ALA A 176 6.30 1.81 -21.86
N GLU A 177 5.53 2.66 -22.51
CA GLU A 177 4.16 2.95 -22.14
C GLU A 177 3.19 2.06 -22.93
N GLY A 178 2.04 1.71 -22.34
CA GLY A 178 1.03 0.89 -23.01
C GLY A 178 0.17 0.10 -22.04
N VAL A 179 -0.53 -0.90 -22.55
CA VAL A 179 -1.32 -1.85 -21.78
C VAL A 179 -0.50 -3.11 -21.55
N LEU A 180 -0.33 -3.51 -20.30
CA LEU A 180 0.48 -4.66 -19.95
C LEU A 180 -0.37 -5.93 -19.96
N THR A 181 0.14 -6.99 -20.58
CA THR A 181 -0.42 -8.35 -20.55
C THR A 181 0.57 -9.28 -19.86
N ASN A 182 0.13 -9.98 -18.83
CA ASN A 182 0.96 -10.88 -18.06
C ASN A 182 1.13 -12.25 -18.77
N VAL A 183 2.36 -12.74 -18.84
CA VAL A 183 2.71 -14.11 -19.28
C VAL A 183 2.85 -15.02 -18.07
N HIS A 184 3.40 -14.50 -16.97
CA HIS A 184 3.57 -15.18 -15.69
C HIS A 184 2.62 -14.62 -14.62
N HIS A 185 2.56 -15.31 -13.48
CA HIS A 185 1.73 -14.95 -12.33
C HIS A 185 2.59 -14.76 -11.08
N ILE A 186 2.05 -14.03 -10.10
CA ILE A 186 2.65 -13.97 -8.77
C ILE A 186 2.71 -15.41 -8.24
N THR A 187 3.86 -15.81 -7.71
CA THR A 187 4.27 -17.15 -7.24
C THR A 187 5.02 -18.00 -8.25
N ASP A 188 5.08 -17.61 -9.52
CA ASP A 188 5.88 -18.36 -10.49
C ASP A 188 7.38 -18.19 -10.20
N LEU A 189 8.13 -19.28 -10.40
CA LEU A 189 9.58 -19.24 -10.43
C LEU A 189 10.02 -18.88 -11.84
N VAL A 190 10.81 -17.81 -11.97
CA VAL A 190 11.30 -17.32 -13.25
C VAL A 190 12.82 -17.36 -13.32
N LYS A 191 13.35 -17.48 -14.52
CA LYS A 191 14.77 -17.39 -14.81
C LYS A 191 15.10 -16.01 -15.37
N LYS A 192 16.33 -15.56 -15.12
CA LYS A 192 16.82 -14.36 -15.76
C LYS A 192 16.62 -14.43 -17.28
N ASP A 193 16.20 -13.31 -17.87
CA ASP A 193 15.89 -13.15 -19.30
C ASP A 193 14.67 -13.97 -19.78
N GLU A 194 13.87 -14.53 -18.88
CA GLU A 194 12.57 -15.16 -19.19
C GLU A 194 11.50 -14.08 -19.40
N LEU A 195 10.64 -14.25 -20.42
CA LEU A 195 9.53 -13.34 -20.72
C LEU A 195 8.46 -13.44 -19.64
N ILE A 196 8.17 -12.34 -18.93
CA ILE A 196 7.19 -12.32 -17.83
C ILE A 196 5.91 -11.53 -18.15
N ALA A 197 6.00 -10.60 -19.08
CA ALA A 197 4.85 -9.79 -19.53
C ALA A 197 5.17 -9.16 -20.89
N GLU A 198 4.14 -8.64 -21.54
CA GLU A 198 4.24 -7.84 -22.78
C GLU A 198 3.50 -6.52 -22.58
N ILE A 199 3.94 -5.46 -23.27
CA ILE A 199 3.30 -4.15 -23.24
C ILE A 199 2.91 -3.77 -24.66
N ASP A 200 1.60 -3.65 -24.90
CA ASP A 200 1.05 -3.15 -26.16
C ASP A 200 0.98 -1.62 -26.11
N GLY A 201 1.89 -0.99 -26.82
CA GLY A 201 2.08 0.45 -26.84
C GLY A 201 2.03 1.06 -28.24
N PRO A 202 2.21 2.39 -28.35
CA PRO A 202 2.17 3.10 -29.65
C PRO A 202 3.17 2.58 -30.69
N ASP A 203 4.31 2.06 -30.24
CA ASP A 203 5.39 1.56 -31.09
C ASP A 203 5.32 0.03 -31.31
N GLY A 204 4.22 -0.61 -30.90
CA GLY A 204 4.01 -2.05 -30.97
C GLY A 204 4.27 -2.75 -29.63
N ILE A 205 4.36 -4.10 -29.70
CA ILE A 205 4.52 -4.96 -28.52
C ILE A 205 5.97 -4.88 -28.01
N THR A 206 6.15 -4.50 -26.76
CA THR A 206 7.44 -4.47 -26.06
C THR A 206 7.49 -5.57 -25.01
N PRO A 207 8.42 -6.53 -25.09
CA PRO A 207 8.56 -7.60 -24.11
C PRO A 207 9.17 -7.09 -22.80
N VAL A 208 8.75 -7.71 -21.68
CA VAL A 208 9.30 -7.50 -20.35
C VAL A 208 9.93 -8.79 -19.86
N TYR A 209 11.19 -8.74 -19.50
CA TYR A 209 11.96 -9.91 -19.06
C TYR A 209 12.28 -9.87 -17.58
N ALA A 210 12.39 -11.05 -16.95
CA ALA A 210 12.91 -11.20 -15.61
C ALA A 210 14.38 -10.75 -15.55
N THR A 211 14.72 -9.97 -14.55
CA THR A 211 16.08 -9.40 -14.39
C THR A 211 17.03 -10.30 -13.62
N ILE A 212 16.49 -11.24 -12.83
CA ILE A 212 17.21 -12.24 -12.02
C ILE A 212 16.40 -13.53 -11.96
N ASP A 213 17.05 -14.62 -11.58
CA ASP A 213 16.39 -15.85 -11.15
C ASP A 213 15.66 -15.61 -9.82
N GLY A 214 14.45 -16.17 -9.66
CA GLY A 214 13.76 -16.13 -8.39
C GLY A 214 12.25 -16.30 -8.47
N LEU A 215 11.61 -15.99 -7.35
CA LEU A 215 10.18 -16.05 -7.18
C LEU A 215 9.56 -14.70 -7.59
N LEU A 216 8.64 -14.71 -8.54
CA LEU A 216 7.87 -13.52 -8.93
C LEU A 216 6.89 -13.17 -7.79
N ARG A 217 7.34 -12.32 -6.87
CA ARG A 217 6.62 -11.97 -5.65
C ARG A 217 5.60 -10.86 -5.85
N GLY A 218 5.82 -10.03 -6.85
CA GLY A 218 4.94 -8.93 -7.21
C GLY A 218 4.88 -8.74 -8.71
N LEU A 219 3.69 -8.57 -9.23
CA LEU A 219 3.42 -8.27 -10.64
C LEU A 219 2.15 -7.41 -10.70
N ILE A 220 2.23 -6.31 -11.45
CA ILE A 220 1.07 -5.44 -11.65
C ILE A 220 -0.07 -6.20 -12.33
N ARG A 221 -1.29 -5.71 -12.15
CA ARG A 221 -2.50 -6.34 -12.69
C ARG A 221 -2.43 -6.43 -14.22
N ASP A 222 -2.92 -7.53 -14.74
CA ASP A 222 -3.16 -7.72 -16.18
C ASP A 222 -4.10 -6.64 -16.72
N GLY A 223 -3.84 -6.14 -17.93
CA GLY A 223 -4.59 -5.05 -18.53
C GLY A 223 -4.30 -3.66 -17.94
N TYR A 224 -3.35 -3.52 -17.00
CA TYR A 224 -3.01 -2.22 -16.42
C TYR A 224 -2.27 -1.35 -17.44
N ARG A 225 -2.69 -0.07 -17.55
CA ARG A 225 -1.99 0.90 -18.40
C ARG A 225 -0.77 1.46 -17.66
N VAL A 226 0.41 1.16 -18.16
CA VAL A 226 1.69 1.59 -17.59
C VAL A 226 2.33 2.71 -18.37
N THR A 227 3.15 3.52 -17.71
CA THR A 227 4.05 4.49 -18.34
C THR A 227 5.49 3.98 -18.28
N LYS A 228 6.34 4.44 -19.17
CA LYS A 228 7.77 4.09 -19.16
C LYS A 228 8.40 4.45 -17.81
N GLY A 229 9.15 3.51 -17.23
CA GLY A 229 9.79 3.66 -15.93
C GLY A 229 8.88 3.35 -14.72
N PHE A 230 7.60 3.04 -14.95
CA PHE A 230 6.69 2.64 -13.89
C PHE A 230 7.09 1.27 -13.31
N LYS A 231 7.06 1.13 -11.99
CA LYS A 231 7.39 -0.13 -11.33
C LYS A 231 6.28 -1.16 -11.56
N ILE A 232 6.60 -2.28 -12.21
CA ILE A 232 5.62 -3.29 -12.64
C ILE A 232 5.79 -4.65 -11.97
N ALA A 233 6.99 -5.00 -11.49
CA ALA A 233 7.21 -6.28 -10.84
C ALA A 233 8.29 -6.23 -9.75
N ASP A 234 8.32 -7.28 -8.92
CA ASP A 234 9.32 -7.51 -7.86
C ASP A 234 9.64 -9.01 -7.80
N ILE A 235 10.90 -9.37 -7.98
CA ILE A 235 11.40 -10.75 -7.89
C ILE A 235 12.13 -10.92 -6.57
N ASP A 236 11.79 -11.97 -5.82
CA ASP A 236 12.54 -12.40 -4.65
C ASP A 236 13.55 -13.47 -5.07
N PRO A 237 14.87 -13.26 -4.89
CA PRO A 237 15.87 -14.25 -5.27
C PRO A 237 15.81 -15.56 -4.45
N ARG A 238 15.03 -15.58 -3.36
CA ARG A 238 14.83 -16.74 -2.51
C ARG A 238 13.63 -17.54 -3.04
N ALA A 239 13.88 -18.62 -3.75
CA ALA A 239 12.86 -19.42 -4.42
C ALA A 239 11.91 -20.17 -3.46
N ASP A 240 12.33 -20.39 -2.20
CA ASP A 240 11.59 -21.08 -1.16
C ASP A 240 10.64 -20.21 -0.34
N GLU A 241 10.62 -18.89 -0.61
CA GLU A 241 9.80 -17.90 0.12
C GLU A 241 8.38 -17.74 -0.44
N TYR A 242 7.80 -18.81 -1.01
CA TYR A 242 6.46 -18.82 -1.61
C TYR A 242 5.37 -18.25 -0.70
N ASN A 243 5.37 -18.63 0.58
CA ASN A 243 4.37 -18.18 1.54
C ASN A 243 4.42 -16.67 1.79
N ASN A 244 5.55 -16.04 1.54
CA ASN A 244 5.69 -14.58 1.67
C ASN A 244 4.93 -13.80 0.58
N CYS A 245 4.48 -14.47 -0.47
CA CYS A 245 3.60 -13.86 -1.47
C CYS A 245 2.20 -13.57 -0.91
N PHE A 246 1.80 -14.22 0.17
CA PHE A 246 0.44 -14.16 0.73
C PHE A 246 0.38 -13.54 2.13
N THR A 247 1.51 -13.13 2.69
CA THR A 247 1.57 -12.60 4.06
C THR A 247 2.14 -11.19 4.11
N ILE A 248 1.64 -10.41 5.07
CA ILE A 248 2.12 -9.05 5.36
C ILE A 248 3.61 -9.10 5.72
N SER A 249 4.42 -8.24 5.08
CA SER A 249 5.86 -8.21 5.29
C SER A 249 6.27 -7.72 6.69
N ASP A 250 7.50 -8.08 7.10
CA ASP A 250 8.17 -7.54 8.27
C ASP A 250 8.13 -6.00 8.32
N LYS A 251 8.44 -5.38 7.19
CA LYS A 251 8.42 -3.92 7.04
C LYS A 251 7.02 -3.34 7.31
N ALA A 252 5.98 -3.90 6.70
CA ALA A 252 4.62 -3.42 6.88
C ALA A 252 4.14 -3.63 8.33
N ARG A 253 4.50 -4.77 8.96
CA ARG A 253 4.19 -5.03 10.38
C ARG A 253 4.88 -4.05 11.32
N CYS A 254 6.15 -3.72 11.07
CA CYS A 254 6.91 -2.78 11.88
C CYS A 254 6.32 -1.37 11.79
N ILE A 255 6.04 -0.88 10.57
CA ILE A 255 5.40 0.42 10.34
C ILE A 255 4.04 0.48 11.03
N ALA A 256 3.22 -0.56 10.89
CA ALA A 256 1.91 -0.65 11.53
C ALA A 256 2.00 -0.62 13.06
N GLY A 257 3.11 -1.13 13.65
CA GLY A 257 3.41 -0.99 15.08
C GLY A 257 3.55 0.47 15.48
N GLY A 258 4.35 1.23 14.73
CA GLY A 258 4.52 2.67 14.97
C GLY A 258 3.22 3.46 14.81
N VAL A 259 2.36 3.09 13.84
CA VAL A 259 1.05 3.75 13.69
C VAL A 259 0.17 3.53 14.90
N ILE A 260 0.04 2.29 15.40
CA ILE A 260 -0.78 1.99 16.58
C ILE A 260 -0.25 2.72 17.81
N GLU A 261 1.07 2.72 18.02
CA GLU A 261 1.70 3.43 19.13
C GLU A 261 1.41 4.93 19.06
N ALA A 262 1.62 5.56 17.89
CA ALA A 262 1.34 6.99 17.68
C ALA A 262 -0.13 7.32 17.90
N LEU A 263 -1.04 6.49 17.35
CA LEU A 263 -2.49 6.70 17.49
C LEU A 263 -2.92 6.63 18.96
N LEU A 264 -2.51 5.60 19.69
CA LEU A 264 -2.87 5.45 21.10
C LEU A 264 -2.28 6.55 21.97
N TYR A 265 -1.04 6.98 21.70
CA TYR A 265 -0.42 8.10 22.38
C TYR A 265 -1.22 9.41 22.16
N LEU A 266 -1.59 9.70 20.90
CA LEU A 266 -2.33 10.92 20.56
C LEU A 266 -3.78 10.91 21.03
N ILE A 267 -4.41 9.74 21.20
CA ILE A 267 -5.76 9.63 21.82
C ILE A 267 -5.69 9.94 23.33
N GLY A 268 -4.60 9.61 24.00
CA GLY A 268 -4.43 9.75 25.45
C GLY A 268 -3.97 11.16 25.90
N ASN A 269 -3.57 12.02 24.99
CA ASN A 269 -3.11 13.37 25.24
C ASN A 269 -3.97 14.41 24.55
#